data_03cccce6f2cab39aa918c51e374db0e5
#
_entry.id   03cccce6f2cab39aa918c51e374db0e5
#
_cell.length_a   1.000
_cell.length_b   1.000
_cell.length_c   1.000
_cell.angle_alpha   90.00
_cell.angle_beta   90.00
_cell.angle_gamma   90.00
#
_symmetry.space_group_name_H-M   'P 1'
#
loop_
_entity.id
_entity.type
_entity.pdbx_description
1 polymer ?
#
loop_
_entity_poly.entity_id
_entity_poly.type
_entity_poly.pdbx_seq_one_letter_code
_entity_poly.pdbx_strand_id
1 'polypeptide(L)'
;GDISFYVDNGQLAISYSKKAADSDQVVSEKLIDQSYDKSYRITSSGNNVENYHLSVNTPASMELKLVLKNLTITPAKAIAPIQINGASQVITYLEGKNKISINTSENSSSSAGISVAKGAKLTIDSEPEQQGSIEVLNNTKVSKTGAAIGGNVGQDTGIIHIKGGTVIAKMTDYNPRGAAIGASAGKS
;
A
#
# COMPACT_ATOMS: atom_id res chain seq x y z
N GLY A 1 6.45 4.02 -11.20
CA GLY A 1 6.48 2.57 -11.48
C GLY A 1 5.43 1.86 -10.66
N ASP A 2 4.99 0.72 -11.16
CA ASP A 2 3.97 -0.09 -10.50
C ASP A 2 4.54 -1.48 -10.22
N ILE A 3 4.25 -2.01 -9.03
CA ILE A 3 4.53 -3.39 -8.68
C ILE A 3 3.18 -4.04 -8.37
N SER A 4 2.88 -5.14 -9.05
CA SER A 4 1.63 -5.86 -8.87
C SER A 4 1.88 -7.34 -8.60
N PHE A 5 1.32 -7.82 -7.51
CA PHE A 5 1.27 -9.23 -7.16
C PHE A 5 -0.11 -9.77 -7.48
N TYR A 6 -0.20 -10.80 -8.28
CA TYR A 6 -1.46 -11.41 -8.70
C TYR A 6 -1.27 -12.90 -8.99
N VAL A 7 -2.33 -13.60 -9.32
CA VAL A 7 -2.25 -15.01 -9.72
C VAL A 7 -2.45 -15.11 -11.23
N ASP A 8 -1.56 -15.83 -11.88
CA ASP A 8 -1.63 -16.18 -13.29
C ASP A 8 -1.50 -17.71 -13.45
N ASN A 9 -2.50 -18.33 -14.04
CA ASN A 9 -2.55 -19.80 -14.19
C ASN A 9 -2.31 -20.59 -12.89
N GLY A 10 -2.82 -20.09 -11.77
CA GLY A 10 -2.67 -20.72 -10.46
C GLY A 10 -1.32 -20.48 -9.77
N GLN A 11 -0.44 -19.68 -10.35
CA GLN A 11 0.87 -19.36 -9.83
C GLN A 11 0.98 -17.87 -9.44
N LEU A 12 1.80 -17.54 -8.45
CA LEU A 12 2.09 -16.15 -8.13
C LEU A 12 2.84 -15.50 -9.28
N ALA A 13 2.29 -14.43 -9.78
CA ALA A 13 2.91 -13.57 -10.78
C ALA A 13 3.21 -12.20 -10.19
N ILE A 14 4.35 -11.65 -10.55
CA ILE A 14 4.80 -10.32 -10.17
C ILE A 14 5.05 -9.55 -11.45
N SER A 15 4.32 -8.48 -11.66
CA SER A 15 4.64 -7.53 -12.73
C SER A 15 5.20 -6.25 -12.14
N TYR A 16 6.17 -5.68 -12.77
CA TYR A 16 6.71 -4.39 -12.40
C TYR A 16 7.00 -3.55 -13.64
N SER A 17 6.78 -2.25 -13.50
CA SER A 17 7.12 -1.27 -14.51
C SER A 17 8.16 -0.31 -13.96
N LYS A 18 9.15 0.00 -14.75
CA LYS A 18 10.17 1.00 -14.43
C LYS A 18 10.37 1.92 -15.62
N LYS A 19 10.74 3.15 -15.35
CA LYS A 19 11.22 4.05 -16.39
C LYS A 19 12.56 3.52 -16.88
N ALA A 20 12.73 3.35 -18.18
CA ALA A 20 14.02 2.97 -18.73
C ALA A 20 15.03 4.11 -18.46
N ALA A 21 16.29 3.76 -18.20
CA ALA A 21 17.35 4.74 -18.05
C ALA A 21 17.43 5.59 -19.33
N ASP A 22 17.48 6.90 -19.16
CA ASP A 22 17.62 7.89 -20.26
C ASP A 22 16.46 7.92 -21.28
N SER A 23 15.28 7.40 -20.95
CA SER A 23 14.11 7.48 -21.81
C SER A 23 12.81 7.66 -21.03
N ASP A 24 11.78 8.19 -21.71
CA ASP A 24 10.42 8.26 -21.14
C ASP A 24 9.62 6.97 -21.30
N GLN A 25 10.24 5.92 -21.84
CA GLN A 25 9.59 4.64 -22.01
C GLN A 25 9.47 3.89 -20.69
N VAL A 26 8.29 3.36 -20.44
CA VAL A 26 8.03 2.45 -19.33
C VAL A 26 8.30 1.03 -19.80
N VAL A 27 9.20 0.35 -19.12
CA VAL A 27 9.47 -1.07 -19.34
C VAL A 27 8.69 -1.87 -18.31
N SER A 28 7.86 -2.78 -18.79
CA SER A 28 7.11 -3.71 -17.93
C SER A 28 7.72 -5.10 -18.03
N GLU A 29 7.96 -5.70 -16.89
CA GLU A 29 8.47 -7.06 -16.79
C GLU A 29 7.52 -7.92 -15.96
N LYS A 30 7.43 -9.19 -16.26
CA LYS A 30 6.63 -10.17 -15.53
C LYS A 30 7.51 -11.32 -15.09
N LEU A 31 7.41 -11.68 -13.82
CA LEU A 31 8.04 -12.85 -13.26
C LEU A 31 6.96 -13.82 -12.78
N ILE A 32 7.19 -15.11 -12.97
CA ILE A 32 6.38 -16.16 -12.36
C ILE A 32 7.17 -16.77 -11.23
N ASP A 33 6.64 -16.70 -10.01
CA ASP A 33 7.23 -17.34 -8.84
C ASP A 33 6.35 -18.52 -8.40
N GLN A 34 6.93 -19.70 -8.39
CA GLN A 34 6.25 -20.93 -7.95
C GLN A 34 6.38 -21.18 -6.45
N SER A 35 7.15 -20.37 -5.73
CA SER A 35 7.45 -20.54 -4.32
C SER A 35 6.63 -19.56 -3.48
N TYR A 36 5.53 -20.02 -2.92
CA TYR A 36 4.63 -19.22 -2.06
C TYR A 36 5.20 -18.89 -0.67
N ASP A 37 6.30 -19.52 -0.28
CA ASP A 37 6.90 -19.33 1.05
C ASP A 37 7.93 -18.19 1.12
N LYS A 38 8.17 -17.51 0.00
CA LYS A 38 9.12 -16.39 -0.03
C LYS A 38 8.51 -15.09 0.46
N SER A 39 9.34 -14.31 1.13
CA SER A 39 9.06 -12.89 1.35
C SER A 39 9.73 -12.04 0.27
N TYR A 40 9.02 -11.02 -0.17
CA TYR A 40 9.50 -10.07 -1.17
C TYR A 40 9.88 -8.77 -0.49
N ARG A 41 11.11 -8.33 -0.68
CA ARG A 41 11.59 -7.07 -0.11
C ARG A 41 11.33 -5.93 -1.07
N ILE A 42 10.63 -4.91 -0.58
CA ILE A 42 10.32 -3.68 -1.29
C ILE A 42 11.10 -2.54 -0.63
N THR A 43 11.90 -1.86 -1.42
CA THR A 43 12.71 -0.73 -0.95
C THR A 43 12.70 0.39 -1.98
N SER A 44 12.88 1.62 -1.55
CA SER A 44 13.12 2.75 -2.44
C SER A 44 14.60 3.09 -2.50
N SER A 45 15.12 3.29 -3.71
CA SER A 45 16.48 3.77 -3.93
C SER A 45 16.48 5.29 -4.11
N GLY A 46 16.42 6.05 -3.04
CA GLY A 46 16.48 7.52 -3.11
C GLY A 46 15.41 8.23 -2.29
N ASN A 47 15.54 9.55 -2.18
CA ASN A 47 14.76 10.35 -1.25
C ASN A 47 13.34 10.70 -1.73
N ASN A 48 13.01 10.49 -3.00
CA ASN A 48 11.68 10.78 -3.56
C ASN A 48 11.32 9.71 -4.58
N VAL A 49 10.57 8.72 -4.15
CA VAL A 49 9.97 7.76 -5.07
C VAL A 49 8.57 8.25 -5.40
N GLU A 50 8.51 9.25 -6.26
CA GLU A 50 7.25 9.75 -6.81
C GLU A 50 6.68 8.74 -7.81
N ASN A 51 5.35 8.57 -7.80
CA ASN A 51 4.61 7.75 -8.77
C ASN A 51 4.84 6.23 -8.71
N TYR A 52 5.04 5.67 -7.52
CA TYR A 52 5.02 4.22 -7.35
C TYR A 52 3.72 3.75 -6.71
N HIS A 53 3.22 2.63 -7.22
CA HIS A 53 2.07 1.93 -6.67
C HIS A 53 2.45 0.47 -6.43
N LEU A 54 2.07 -0.03 -5.27
CA LEU A 54 2.15 -1.44 -4.93
C LEU A 54 0.73 -1.99 -4.85
N SER A 55 0.41 -2.96 -5.68
CA SER A 55 -0.90 -3.63 -5.65
C SER A 55 -0.76 -5.12 -5.40
N VAL A 56 -1.66 -5.66 -4.61
CA VAL A 56 -1.78 -7.08 -4.34
C VAL A 56 -3.21 -7.52 -4.65
N ASN A 57 -3.35 -8.54 -5.47
CA ASN A 57 -4.62 -9.15 -5.82
C ASN A 57 -4.46 -10.67 -5.91
N THR A 58 -4.46 -11.34 -4.78
CA THR A 58 -4.27 -12.78 -4.64
C THR A 58 -5.50 -13.42 -3.98
N PRO A 59 -5.75 -14.71 -4.19
CA PRO A 59 -6.83 -15.42 -3.49
C PRO A 59 -6.54 -15.56 -2.00
N ALA A 60 -7.58 -15.76 -1.20
CA ALA A 60 -7.46 -15.93 0.26
C ALA A 60 -6.60 -17.14 0.68
N SER A 61 -6.45 -18.11 -0.20
CA SER A 61 -5.60 -19.29 0.04
C SER A 61 -4.11 -19.02 -0.07
N MET A 62 -3.73 -17.82 -0.55
CA MET A 62 -2.34 -17.42 -0.73
C MET A 62 -2.00 -16.26 0.21
N GLU A 63 -1.15 -16.51 1.20
CA GLU A 63 -0.64 -15.47 2.09
C GLU A 63 0.66 -14.91 1.53
N LEU A 64 0.65 -13.63 1.14
CA LEU A 64 1.82 -12.94 0.63
C LEU A 64 2.59 -12.28 1.76
N LYS A 65 3.89 -12.53 1.84
CA LYS A 65 4.81 -11.89 2.80
C LYS A 65 5.62 -10.80 2.10
N LEU A 66 5.52 -9.58 2.61
CA LEU A 66 6.25 -8.41 2.10
C LEU A 66 7.16 -7.85 3.20
N VAL A 67 8.39 -7.54 2.88
CA VAL A 67 9.29 -6.76 3.74
C VAL A 67 9.39 -5.35 3.18
N LEU A 68 8.89 -4.37 3.92
CA LEU A 68 9.05 -2.96 3.56
C LEU A 68 10.27 -2.41 4.29
N LYS A 69 11.31 -2.07 3.50
CA LYS A 69 12.59 -1.62 4.05
C LYS A 69 12.94 -0.22 3.58
N ASN A 70 12.90 0.75 4.49
CA ASN A 70 13.21 2.16 4.18
C ASN A 70 12.43 2.66 2.95
N LEU A 71 11.17 2.22 2.82
CA LEU A 71 10.34 2.51 1.67
C LEU A 71 9.67 3.87 1.83
N THR A 72 9.86 4.74 0.85
CA THR A 72 9.13 6.02 0.76
C THR A 72 8.34 6.05 -0.53
N ILE A 73 7.01 6.20 -0.43
CA ILE A 73 6.12 6.33 -1.58
C ILE A 73 5.26 7.59 -1.43
N THR A 74 5.30 8.44 -2.44
CA THR A 74 4.41 9.60 -2.56
C THR A 74 3.89 9.67 -3.99
N PRO A 75 2.70 9.14 -4.29
CA PRO A 75 2.16 9.19 -5.64
C PRO A 75 1.76 10.61 -6.03
N ALA A 76 1.91 10.95 -7.29
CA ALA A 76 1.47 12.23 -7.86
C ALA A 76 -0.06 12.31 -8.06
N LYS A 77 -0.76 11.18 -7.96
CA LYS A 77 -2.23 11.10 -8.14
C LYS A 77 -2.91 10.63 -6.86
N ALA A 78 -4.20 10.92 -6.73
CA ALA A 78 -5.04 10.47 -5.62
C ALA A 78 -5.36 8.96 -5.64
N ILE A 79 -4.37 8.13 -5.93
CA ILE A 79 -4.47 6.67 -5.96
C ILE A 79 -3.73 6.12 -4.74
N ALA A 80 -4.29 5.10 -4.09
CA ALA A 80 -3.65 4.49 -2.93
C ALA A 80 -2.25 3.97 -3.30
N PRO A 81 -1.18 4.44 -2.63
CA PRO A 81 0.19 3.99 -2.87
C PRO A 81 0.36 2.48 -2.68
N ILE A 82 -0.33 1.92 -1.71
CA ILE A 82 -0.39 0.48 -1.47
C ILE A 82 -1.86 0.05 -1.51
N GLN A 83 -2.16 -0.94 -2.32
CA GLN A 83 -3.51 -1.48 -2.50
C GLN A 83 -3.53 -2.99 -2.24
N ILE A 84 -4.34 -3.41 -1.29
CA ILE A 84 -4.59 -4.81 -0.99
C ILE A 84 -6.03 -5.11 -1.38
N ASN A 85 -6.20 -5.78 -2.51
CA ASN A 85 -7.46 -5.94 -3.20
C ASN A 85 -8.06 -7.35 -3.02
N GLY A 86 -9.34 -7.47 -3.34
CA GLY A 86 -10.04 -8.74 -3.34
C GLY A 86 -10.05 -9.44 -1.99
N ALA A 87 -9.67 -10.71 -1.97
CA ALA A 87 -9.54 -11.52 -0.77
C ALA A 87 -8.09 -11.71 -0.32
N SER A 88 -7.18 -10.85 -0.80
CA SER A 88 -5.75 -10.97 -0.55
C SER A 88 -5.42 -10.97 0.95
N GLN A 89 -4.49 -11.83 1.34
CA GLN A 89 -3.95 -11.88 2.68
C GLN A 89 -2.46 -11.51 2.64
N VAL A 90 -2.11 -10.41 3.30
CA VAL A 90 -0.76 -9.86 3.26
C VAL A 90 -0.22 -9.71 4.66
N ILE A 91 0.98 -10.23 4.89
CA ILE A 91 1.79 -9.92 6.07
C ILE A 91 2.89 -8.98 5.62
N THR A 92 2.97 -7.84 6.27
CA THR A 92 3.99 -6.82 6.00
C THR A 92 4.93 -6.73 7.19
N TYR A 93 6.19 -7.09 7.00
CA TYR A 93 7.26 -6.90 7.97
C TYR A 93 7.94 -5.57 7.75
N LEU A 94 8.10 -4.79 8.81
CA LEU A 94 8.72 -3.47 8.77
C LEU A 94 10.21 -3.57 9.11
N GLU A 95 11.07 -3.06 8.24
CA GLU A 95 12.49 -2.84 8.49
C GLU A 95 12.82 -1.35 8.31
N GLY A 96 13.51 -0.76 9.29
CA GLY A 96 13.88 0.65 9.24
C GLY A 96 12.67 1.60 9.25
N LYS A 97 12.79 2.73 8.55
CA LYS A 97 11.76 3.78 8.53
C LYS A 97 11.04 3.79 7.18
N ASN A 98 9.77 3.45 7.19
CA ASN A 98 8.92 3.48 6.00
C ASN A 98 7.96 4.67 6.05
N LYS A 99 7.73 5.33 4.93
CA LYS A 99 6.82 6.47 4.80
C LYS A 99 5.96 6.35 3.55
N ILE A 100 4.66 6.36 3.76
CA ILE A 100 3.65 6.34 2.71
C ILE A 100 2.84 7.63 2.82
N SER A 101 2.77 8.40 1.76
CA SER A 101 2.03 9.67 1.78
C SER A 101 1.12 9.77 0.57
N ILE A 102 -0.11 10.22 0.76
CA ILE A 102 -0.93 10.78 -0.30
C ILE A 102 -0.96 12.30 -0.11
N ASN A 103 -0.63 13.01 -1.16
CA ASN A 103 -0.51 14.46 -1.15
C ASN A 103 -1.19 14.99 -2.41
N THR A 104 -2.48 15.27 -2.36
CA THR A 104 -3.16 15.83 -3.50
C THR A 104 -3.97 17.07 -3.13
N SER A 105 -3.92 18.07 -3.99
CA SER A 105 -4.70 19.28 -3.90
C SER A 105 -5.91 19.29 -4.85
N GLU A 106 -6.14 18.19 -5.58
CA GLU A 106 -7.22 18.11 -6.56
C GLU A 106 -8.57 17.91 -5.86
N ASN A 107 -9.62 18.52 -6.41
CA ASN A 107 -11.01 18.47 -5.91
C ASN A 107 -11.68 17.09 -6.06
N SER A 108 -10.93 16.05 -6.33
CA SER A 108 -11.40 14.68 -6.46
C SER A 108 -11.32 13.92 -5.12
N SER A 109 -12.15 12.90 -4.97
CA SER A 109 -12.08 12.00 -3.83
C SER A 109 -10.70 11.34 -3.72
N SER A 110 -10.12 11.30 -2.53
CA SER A 110 -8.85 10.63 -2.32
C SER A 110 -8.99 9.19 -1.87
N SER A 111 -8.06 8.36 -2.31
CA SER A 111 -7.92 6.99 -1.83
C SER A 111 -7.33 6.93 -0.42
N ALA A 112 -7.28 5.74 0.17
CA ALA A 112 -6.53 5.51 1.39
C ALA A 112 -5.01 5.55 1.14
N GLY A 113 -4.21 5.84 2.16
CA GLY A 113 -2.75 5.72 2.09
C GLY A 113 -2.30 4.27 1.88
N ILE A 114 -2.83 3.37 2.69
CA ILE A 114 -2.81 1.93 2.43
C ILE A 114 -4.26 1.48 2.33
N SER A 115 -4.68 1.10 1.14
CA SER A 115 -6.03 0.60 0.89
C SER A 115 -6.11 -0.88 1.22
N VAL A 116 -7.04 -1.25 2.09
CA VAL A 116 -7.35 -2.64 2.43
C VAL A 116 -8.81 -2.87 2.07
N ALA A 117 -9.05 -3.52 0.94
CA ALA A 117 -10.41 -3.75 0.44
C ALA A 117 -11.22 -4.67 1.37
N LYS A 118 -12.54 -4.54 1.35
CA LYS A 118 -13.44 -5.48 2.03
C LYS A 118 -13.12 -6.92 1.58
N GLY A 119 -12.90 -7.81 2.53
CA GLY A 119 -12.50 -9.20 2.29
C GLY A 119 -10.99 -9.43 2.30
N ALA A 120 -10.19 -8.38 2.15
CA ALA A 120 -8.73 -8.48 2.30
C ALA A 120 -8.31 -8.43 3.77
N LYS A 121 -7.07 -8.87 4.03
CA LYS A 121 -6.44 -8.81 5.34
C LYS A 121 -5.01 -8.29 5.22
N LEU A 122 -4.71 -7.27 6.01
CA LEU A 122 -3.36 -6.75 6.22
C LEU A 122 -2.91 -7.05 7.64
N THR A 123 -1.79 -7.73 7.77
CA THR A 123 -1.07 -7.85 9.05
C THR A 123 0.21 -7.02 8.96
N ILE A 124 0.40 -6.10 9.89
CA ILE A 124 1.64 -5.32 10.03
C ILE A 124 2.40 -5.91 11.21
N ASP A 125 3.65 -6.27 10.98
CA ASP A 125 4.53 -6.89 11.95
C ASP A 125 5.96 -6.34 11.85
N SER A 126 6.80 -6.71 12.76
CA SER A 126 8.23 -6.38 12.79
C SER A 126 8.97 -7.49 13.52
N GLU A 127 10.09 -7.91 13.00
CA GLU A 127 10.94 -8.85 13.72
C GLU A 127 11.42 -8.24 15.05
N PRO A 128 11.49 -9.02 16.14
CA PRO A 128 11.86 -8.49 17.45
C PRO A 128 13.21 -7.77 17.50
N GLU A 129 14.15 -8.22 16.67
CA GLU A 129 15.51 -7.64 16.61
C GLU A 129 15.64 -6.51 15.58
N GLN A 130 14.64 -6.34 14.71
CA GLN A 130 14.64 -5.32 13.64
C GLN A 130 13.38 -4.46 13.73
N GLN A 131 13.23 -3.75 14.83
CA GLN A 131 12.07 -2.89 15.03
C GLN A 131 11.99 -1.82 13.94
N GLY A 132 11.07 -2.01 13.01
CA GLY A 132 10.78 -1.07 11.97
C GLY A 132 9.60 -0.16 12.30
N SER A 133 9.45 0.88 11.51
CA SER A 133 8.33 1.80 11.63
C SER A 133 7.70 2.08 10.27
N ILE A 134 6.42 2.43 10.29
CA ILE A 134 5.71 2.96 9.13
C ILE A 134 4.88 4.18 9.53
N GLU A 135 5.10 5.28 8.81
CA GLU A 135 4.24 6.46 8.87
C GLU A 135 3.38 6.49 7.61
N VAL A 136 2.06 6.47 7.79
CA VAL A 136 1.09 6.60 6.70
C VAL A 136 0.35 7.91 6.86
N LEU A 137 0.55 8.80 5.90
CA LEU A 137 0.00 10.15 5.91
C LEU A 137 -0.98 10.31 4.76
N ASN A 138 -2.24 10.61 5.07
CA ASN A 138 -3.21 11.07 4.10
C ASN A 138 -3.39 12.58 4.27
N ASN A 139 -2.71 13.34 3.41
CA ASN A 139 -2.70 14.80 3.39
C ASN A 139 -3.42 15.34 2.15
N THR A 140 -4.67 14.94 1.99
CA THR A 140 -5.48 15.41 0.85
C THR A 140 -6.42 16.51 1.29
N LYS A 141 -6.45 17.61 0.54
CA LYS A 141 -7.30 18.79 0.80
C LYS A 141 -8.66 18.68 0.09
N VAL A 142 -9.30 17.51 0.18
CA VAL A 142 -10.57 17.25 -0.51
C VAL A 142 -11.68 16.90 0.47
N SER A 143 -12.91 17.16 0.10
CA SER A 143 -14.08 16.96 0.97
C SER A 143 -14.40 15.48 1.26
N LYS A 144 -13.83 14.55 0.50
CA LYS A 144 -14.02 13.12 0.67
C LYS A 144 -12.66 12.43 0.66
N THR A 145 -12.26 11.88 1.81
CA THR A 145 -10.97 11.24 2.00
C THR A 145 -11.13 9.78 2.36
N GLY A 146 -10.27 8.91 1.82
CA GLY A 146 -10.05 7.57 2.32
C GLY A 146 -9.35 7.61 3.67
N ALA A 147 -9.24 6.47 4.34
CA ALA A 147 -8.48 6.34 5.58
C ALA A 147 -6.96 6.59 5.35
N ALA A 148 -6.18 6.81 6.39
CA ALA A 148 -4.74 6.66 6.23
C ALA A 148 -4.41 5.17 5.97
N ILE A 149 -4.91 4.25 6.81
CA ILE A 149 -4.84 2.81 6.55
C ILE A 149 -6.26 2.24 6.61
N GLY A 150 -6.76 1.68 5.50
CA GLY A 150 -8.10 1.09 5.49
C GLY A 150 -8.89 1.26 4.21
N GLY A 151 -10.13 1.70 4.31
CA GLY A 151 -11.03 1.85 3.17
C GLY A 151 -10.72 3.06 2.30
N ASN A 152 -10.85 2.92 0.99
CA ASN A 152 -10.96 4.06 0.07
C ASN A 152 -12.27 4.81 0.30
N VAL A 153 -12.40 6.00 -0.27
CA VAL A 153 -13.62 6.82 -0.14
C VAL A 153 -14.88 6.01 -0.42
N GLY A 154 -15.83 6.05 0.52
CA GLY A 154 -17.11 5.36 0.42
C GLY A 154 -17.01 3.82 0.48
N GLN A 155 -15.89 3.27 0.89
CA GLN A 155 -15.68 1.83 0.99
C GLN A 155 -15.45 1.37 2.43
N ASP A 156 -15.97 0.18 2.72
CA ASP A 156 -15.60 -0.54 3.93
C ASP A 156 -14.12 -0.93 3.88
N THR A 157 -13.55 -1.14 5.05
CA THR A 157 -12.20 -1.72 5.16
C THR A 157 -12.25 -3.23 5.33
N GLY A 158 -11.17 -3.90 4.92
CA GLY A 158 -10.86 -5.27 5.30
C GLY A 158 -10.32 -5.36 6.72
N ILE A 159 -9.73 -6.49 7.06
CA ILE A 159 -9.15 -6.75 8.38
C ILE A 159 -7.76 -6.16 8.45
N ILE A 160 -7.49 -5.40 9.51
CA ILE A 160 -6.18 -4.82 9.79
C ILE A 160 -5.71 -5.33 11.16
N HIS A 161 -4.60 -6.06 11.17
CA HIS A 161 -3.93 -6.54 12.38
C HIS A 161 -2.58 -5.86 12.53
N ILE A 162 -2.32 -5.22 13.66
CA ILE A 162 -1.01 -4.67 14.00
C ILE A 162 -0.43 -5.54 15.11
N LYS A 163 0.61 -6.29 14.79
CA LYS A 163 1.27 -7.24 15.70
C LYS A 163 2.59 -6.70 16.25
N GLY A 164 3.30 -5.91 15.45
CA GLY A 164 4.60 -5.39 15.84
C GLY A 164 5.01 -4.15 15.06
N GLY A 165 6.14 -3.56 15.45
CA GLY A 165 6.66 -2.33 14.89
C GLY A 165 5.94 -1.07 15.40
N THR A 166 6.38 0.08 14.92
CA THR A 166 5.73 1.37 15.20
C THR A 166 4.89 1.78 14.00
N VAL A 167 3.57 1.91 14.21
CA VAL A 167 2.63 2.34 13.17
C VAL A 167 2.07 3.71 13.51
N ILE A 168 2.28 4.67 12.63
CA ILE A 168 1.79 6.04 12.75
C ILE A 168 0.87 6.31 11.57
N ALA A 169 -0.42 6.38 11.82
CA ALA A 169 -1.44 6.71 10.83
C ALA A 169 -1.96 8.13 11.08
N LYS A 170 -1.83 9.01 10.09
CA LYS A 170 -2.21 10.43 10.21
C LYS A 170 -3.14 10.86 9.09
N MET A 171 -4.16 11.60 9.49
CA MET A 171 -5.02 12.40 8.63
C MET A 171 -4.70 13.87 8.91
N THR A 172 -4.31 14.63 7.90
CA THR A 172 -3.86 16.03 8.11
C THR A 172 -4.78 17.07 7.47
N ASP A 173 -5.94 16.65 7.01
CA ASP A 173 -6.90 17.57 6.42
C ASP A 173 -7.63 18.43 7.46
N TYR A 174 -8.13 19.58 7.01
CA TYR A 174 -8.91 20.53 7.81
C TYR A 174 -10.27 19.96 8.27
N ASN A 175 -10.76 18.93 7.58
CA ASN A 175 -12.00 18.21 7.93
C ASN A 175 -11.93 16.75 7.48
N PRO A 176 -11.06 15.93 8.10
CA PRO A 176 -10.89 14.54 7.68
C PRO A 176 -12.18 13.77 7.91
N ARG A 177 -12.74 13.19 6.86
CA ARG A 177 -13.92 12.32 6.93
C ARG A 177 -13.54 10.84 6.92
N GLY A 178 -12.28 10.51 6.74
CA GLY A 178 -11.74 9.16 6.84
C GLY A 178 -11.16 8.90 8.24
N ALA A 179 -11.14 7.64 8.67
CA ALA A 179 -10.44 7.23 9.88
C ALA A 179 -8.92 7.27 9.68
N ALA A 180 -8.15 7.46 10.74
CA ALA A 180 -6.72 7.21 10.65
C ALA A 180 -6.46 5.72 10.33
N ILE A 181 -7.14 4.81 11.05
CA ILE A 181 -7.15 3.38 10.73
C ILE A 181 -8.61 2.91 10.74
N GLY A 182 -9.06 2.29 9.64
CA GLY A 182 -10.42 1.77 9.53
C GLY A 182 -11.15 2.19 8.26
N ALA A 183 -12.48 2.32 8.33
CA ALA A 183 -13.29 2.69 7.19
C ALA A 183 -13.13 4.18 6.81
N SER A 184 -13.40 4.50 5.57
CA SER A 184 -13.55 5.88 5.14
C SER A 184 -14.91 6.45 5.54
N ALA A 185 -15.12 7.75 5.31
CA ALA A 185 -16.43 8.36 5.45
C ALA A 185 -17.46 7.60 4.59
N GLY A 186 -18.49 7.08 5.25
CA GLY A 186 -19.58 6.35 4.60
C GLY A 186 -20.31 7.20 3.55
N LYS A 187 -21.09 6.51 2.72
CA LYS A 187 -22.10 7.19 1.89
C LYS A 187 -23.06 7.92 2.82
N SER A 188 -23.17 9.20 2.69
CA SER A 188 -24.32 9.98 3.15
C SER A 188 -25.53 9.67 2.29
#